data_48d54287284eab07a1d3e5a53b5f527f
#
_entry.id   48d54287284eab07a1d3e5a53b5f527f
#
_cell.length_a   1.000
_cell.length_b   1.000
_cell.length_c   1.000
_cell.angle_alpha   90.00
_cell.angle_beta   90.00
_cell.angle_gamma   90.00
#
_symmetry.space_group_name_H-M   'P 1'
#
loop_
_entity.id
_entity.type
_entity.pdbx_description
1 polymer ?
#
loop_
_entity_poly.entity_id
_entity_poly.type
_entity_poly.pdbx_seq_one_letter_code
_entity_poly.pdbx_strand_id
1 'polypeptide(L)'
;MEDSPNEAIKNNVLGTYKTAGAAIKYKVQRFILISTDKAVNPTNIMGASKRLCEMVVQMSNQKSSTEFVAVRFGNVLGSNGSVIPLFKQQIENGGPVTVTHKDIIRYFMTIPEAVSLVIQAGAYAKGGEIFVLNMGNPVRILDMAENLIRLSGYEPYKDIDICFTGLRPGEKLYEELLMDEEGLQKTVNDRIFIGKPIDMDYDRFEKGLQRLGEAALSENADVRELVHDLVPEYHYKNMDSDIAAAEAAASRDFEVTPLNPERFAVHKKIAMYNLGVK
;
A
#
# COMPACT_ATOMS: atom_id res chain seq x y z
N MET A 1 -3.58 -10.91 -7.04
CA MET A 1 -2.41 -10.59 -7.89
C MET A 1 -1.35 -11.67 -7.81
N GLU A 2 -1.15 -12.34 -6.67
CA GLU A 2 -0.20 -13.47 -6.60
C GLU A 2 -0.54 -14.58 -7.60
N ASP A 3 -1.83 -14.87 -7.78
CA ASP A 3 -2.30 -15.88 -8.75
C ASP A 3 -2.28 -15.40 -10.21
N SER A 4 -2.01 -14.12 -10.43
CA SER A 4 -2.04 -13.49 -11.77
C SER A 4 -0.99 -12.39 -11.86
N PRO A 5 0.31 -12.72 -11.73
CA PRO A 5 1.39 -11.74 -11.70
C PRO A 5 1.50 -10.93 -13.00
N ASN A 6 1.22 -11.55 -14.15
CA ASN A 6 1.25 -10.89 -15.45
C ASN A 6 0.23 -9.74 -15.52
N GLU A 7 -0.96 -9.92 -14.93
CA GLU A 7 -1.96 -8.86 -14.87
C GLU A 7 -1.53 -7.69 -13.97
N ALA A 8 -0.80 -7.96 -12.89
CA ALA A 8 -0.21 -6.90 -12.08
C ALA A 8 0.78 -6.05 -12.90
N ILE A 9 1.63 -6.69 -13.71
CA ILE A 9 2.57 -5.97 -14.57
C ILE A 9 1.85 -5.20 -15.68
N LYS A 10 0.90 -5.83 -16.38
CA LYS A 10 0.12 -5.17 -17.45
C LYS A 10 -0.60 -3.92 -16.93
N ASN A 11 -1.36 -4.07 -15.85
CA ASN A 11 -2.20 -3.00 -15.35
C ASN A 11 -1.40 -1.92 -14.62
N ASN A 12 -0.52 -2.30 -13.68
CA ASN A 12 0.21 -1.33 -12.88
C ASN A 12 1.40 -0.77 -13.66
N VAL A 13 2.32 -1.61 -14.11
CA VAL A 13 3.61 -1.16 -14.66
C VAL A 13 3.46 -0.61 -16.08
N LEU A 14 2.91 -1.40 -17.00
CA LEU A 14 2.70 -0.94 -18.37
C LEU A 14 1.64 0.15 -18.45
N GLY A 15 0.61 0.09 -17.61
CA GLY A 15 -0.39 1.15 -17.47
C GLY A 15 0.24 2.47 -17.05
N THR A 16 1.10 2.47 -16.02
CA THR A 16 1.85 3.65 -15.58
C THR A 16 2.79 4.15 -16.67
N TYR A 17 3.55 3.25 -17.32
CA TYR A 17 4.48 3.62 -18.40
C TYR A 17 3.77 4.32 -19.56
N LYS A 18 2.65 3.76 -20.03
CA LYS A 18 1.82 4.34 -21.12
C LYS A 18 1.25 5.70 -20.72
N THR A 19 0.74 5.82 -19.49
CA THR A 19 0.15 7.07 -19.00
C THR A 19 1.21 8.14 -18.81
N ALA A 20 2.40 7.78 -18.29
CA ALA A 20 3.55 8.67 -18.19
C ALA A 20 4.01 9.15 -19.57
N GLY A 21 4.08 8.25 -20.57
CA GLY A 21 4.39 8.61 -21.96
C GLY A 21 3.38 9.58 -22.56
N ALA A 22 2.08 9.41 -22.27
CA ALA A 22 1.06 10.36 -22.66
C ALA A 22 1.24 11.72 -21.98
N ALA A 23 1.55 11.74 -20.68
CA ALA A 23 1.80 12.98 -19.94
C ALA A 23 2.98 13.77 -20.53
N ILE A 24 4.07 13.08 -20.90
CA ILE A 24 5.22 13.70 -21.60
C ILE A 24 4.79 14.26 -22.96
N LYS A 25 4.09 13.45 -23.77
CA LYS A 25 3.64 13.85 -25.12
C LYS A 25 2.81 15.12 -25.10
N TYR A 26 1.90 15.22 -24.13
CA TYR A 26 0.98 16.37 -24.00
C TYR A 26 1.50 17.46 -23.07
N LYS A 27 2.75 17.38 -22.62
CA LYS A 27 3.43 18.38 -21.78
C LYS A 27 2.62 18.71 -20.53
N VAL A 28 2.11 17.67 -19.86
CA VAL A 28 1.42 17.83 -18.58
C VAL A 28 2.41 18.45 -17.58
N GLN A 29 1.98 19.47 -16.84
CA GLN A 29 2.84 20.16 -15.90
C GLN A 29 3.32 19.22 -14.79
N ARG A 30 2.41 18.41 -14.23
CA ARG A 30 2.69 17.55 -13.08
C ARG A 30 1.95 16.22 -13.21
N PHE A 31 2.66 15.14 -12.88
CA PHE A 31 2.14 13.78 -12.83
C PHE A 31 2.36 13.19 -11.44
N ILE A 32 1.28 12.75 -10.78
CA ILE A 32 1.33 12.20 -9.44
C ILE A 32 0.93 10.74 -9.47
N LEU A 33 1.85 9.85 -9.16
CA LEU A 33 1.59 8.42 -8.99
C LEU A 33 1.07 8.17 -7.57
N ILE A 34 -0.11 7.59 -7.45
CA ILE A 34 -0.56 7.02 -6.18
C ILE A 34 0.17 5.70 -5.95
N SER A 35 1.02 5.66 -4.92
CA SER A 35 1.77 4.46 -4.51
C SER A 35 1.31 3.96 -3.14
N THR A 36 2.07 3.07 -2.54
CA THR A 36 1.69 2.35 -1.32
C THR A 36 2.91 2.09 -0.44
N ASP A 37 2.70 1.90 0.85
CA ASP A 37 3.66 1.37 1.83
C ASP A 37 4.24 0.01 1.39
N LYS A 38 3.47 -0.80 0.66
CA LYS A 38 3.85 -2.14 0.18
C LYS A 38 4.87 -2.14 -0.97
N ALA A 39 5.18 -0.96 -1.52
CA ALA A 39 6.30 -0.77 -2.46
C ALA A 39 7.67 -0.76 -1.76
N VAL A 40 7.68 -0.70 -0.42
CA VAL A 40 8.88 -0.75 0.43
C VAL A 40 9.18 -2.22 0.76
N ASN A 41 10.40 -2.69 0.46
CA ASN A 41 10.81 -4.09 0.66
C ASN A 41 9.69 -5.08 0.28
N PRO A 42 9.25 -5.10 -0.99
CA PRO A 42 8.04 -5.81 -1.38
C PRO A 42 8.18 -7.33 -1.21
N THR A 43 7.23 -7.94 -0.53
CA THR A 43 7.13 -9.39 -0.32
C THR A 43 6.08 -10.04 -1.23
N ASN A 44 5.40 -9.24 -2.05
CA ASN A 44 4.37 -9.69 -2.97
C ASN A 44 4.42 -8.93 -4.30
N ILE A 45 3.82 -9.53 -5.34
CA ILE A 45 3.88 -8.98 -6.70
C ILE A 45 3.17 -7.62 -6.82
N MET A 46 2.14 -7.36 -6.01
CA MET A 46 1.46 -6.07 -6.00
C MET A 46 2.40 -4.96 -5.54
N GLY A 47 3.10 -5.18 -4.41
CA GLY A 47 4.09 -4.24 -3.88
C GLY A 47 5.23 -4.02 -4.87
N ALA A 48 5.81 -5.11 -5.42
CA ALA A 48 6.87 -5.05 -6.42
C ALA A 48 6.44 -4.32 -7.69
N SER A 49 5.22 -4.55 -8.18
CA SER A 49 4.69 -3.81 -9.33
C SER A 49 4.53 -2.32 -9.04
N LYS A 50 4.16 -1.93 -7.82
CA LYS A 50 4.08 -0.52 -7.42
C LYS A 50 5.47 0.11 -7.29
N ARG A 51 6.47 -0.63 -6.79
CA ARG A 51 7.87 -0.21 -6.80
C ARG A 51 8.35 0.06 -8.23
N LEU A 52 8.07 -0.83 -9.17
CA LEU A 52 8.37 -0.62 -10.59
C LEU A 52 7.66 0.62 -11.16
N CYS A 53 6.42 0.91 -10.75
CA CYS A 53 5.73 2.14 -11.14
C CYS A 53 6.45 3.40 -10.64
N GLU A 54 6.98 3.40 -9.42
CA GLU A 54 7.78 4.50 -8.87
C GLU A 54 9.06 4.69 -9.71
N MET A 55 9.75 3.60 -10.09
CA MET A 55 10.92 3.64 -10.95
C MET A 55 10.59 4.20 -12.35
N VAL A 56 9.46 3.80 -12.94
CA VAL A 56 8.96 4.37 -14.21
C VAL A 56 8.73 5.88 -14.09
N VAL A 57 8.13 6.33 -13.01
CA VAL A 57 7.86 7.75 -12.75
C VAL A 57 9.15 8.55 -12.63
N GLN A 58 10.14 8.03 -11.90
CA GLN A 58 11.46 8.68 -11.78
C GLN A 58 12.23 8.69 -13.10
N MET A 59 12.23 7.59 -13.85
CA MET A 59 12.81 7.57 -15.19
C MET A 59 12.15 8.60 -16.12
N SER A 60 10.83 8.72 -16.07
CA SER A 60 10.07 9.69 -16.87
C SER A 60 10.38 11.13 -16.51
N ASN A 61 10.64 11.41 -15.24
CA ASN A 61 11.06 12.71 -14.75
C ASN A 61 12.41 13.15 -15.37
N GLN A 62 13.36 12.22 -15.55
CA GLN A 62 14.64 12.52 -16.17
C GLN A 62 14.54 12.84 -17.68
N LYS A 63 13.49 12.36 -18.33
CA LYS A 63 13.32 12.45 -19.79
C LYS A 63 12.45 13.63 -20.25
N SER A 64 11.88 14.40 -19.32
CA SER A 64 10.92 15.45 -19.66
C SER A 64 10.91 16.62 -18.68
N SER A 65 10.21 17.69 -19.07
CA SER A 65 9.93 18.83 -18.20
C SER A 65 8.68 18.66 -17.31
N THR A 66 7.97 17.54 -17.45
CA THR A 66 6.86 17.19 -16.57
C THR A 66 7.40 16.81 -15.20
N GLU A 67 6.88 17.39 -14.15
CA GLU A 67 7.24 17.06 -12.77
C GLU A 67 6.57 15.73 -12.37
N PHE A 68 7.30 14.63 -12.46
CA PHE A 68 6.83 13.31 -12.08
C PHE A 68 7.17 13.01 -10.63
N VAL A 69 6.16 12.65 -9.83
CA VAL A 69 6.32 12.30 -8.40
C VAL A 69 5.46 11.11 -8.03
N ALA A 70 5.84 10.43 -6.94
CA ALA A 70 5.05 9.38 -6.32
C ALA A 70 4.62 9.79 -4.91
N VAL A 71 3.47 9.29 -4.45
CA VAL A 71 2.98 9.50 -3.08
C VAL A 71 2.65 8.14 -2.47
N ARG A 72 3.38 7.76 -1.42
CA ARG A 72 3.17 6.53 -0.64
C ARG A 72 2.29 6.79 0.56
N PHE A 73 1.33 5.92 0.77
CA PHE A 73 0.55 5.84 2.00
C PHE A 73 0.04 4.42 2.22
N GLY A 74 -0.38 4.12 3.45
CA GLY A 74 -0.89 2.81 3.84
C GLY A 74 -2.35 2.60 3.45
N ASN A 75 -3.11 1.90 4.31
CA ASN A 75 -4.49 1.57 3.97
C ASN A 75 -5.42 2.78 4.14
N VAL A 76 -6.49 2.78 3.33
CA VAL A 76 -7.52 3.82 3.38
C VAL A 76 -8.83 3.19 3.85
N LEU A 77 -9.42 3.79 4.89
CA LEU A 77 -10.65 3.29 5.52
C LEU A 77 -11.82 3.30 4.53
N GLY A 78 -12.54 2.18 4.45
CA GLY A 78 -13.75 2.07 3.63
C GLY A 78 -13.50 2.01 2.13
N SER A 79 -12.26 1.81 1.68
CA SER A 79 -11.97 1.58 0.26
C SER A 79 -12.57 0.26 -0.23
N ASN A 80 -12.85 0.17 -1.53
CA ASN A 80 -13.43 -1.03 -2.12
C ASN A 80 -12.51 -2.25 -1.93
N GLY A 81 -13.06 -3.38 -1.50
CA GLY A 81 -12.31 -4.60 -1.20
C GLY A 81 -11.42 -4.53 0.05
N SER A 82 -11.55 -3.49 0.88
CA SER A 82 -10.81 -3.38 2.14
C SER A 82 -11.42 -4.19 3.27
N VAL A 83 -10.68 -4.28 4.38
CA VAL A 83 -11.02 -5.11 5.55
C VAL A 83 -12.37 -4.72 6.20
N ILE A 84 -12.72 -3.43 6.24
CA ILE A 84 -13.96 -2.98 6.89
C ILE A 84 -15.22 -3.47 6.14
N PRO A 85 -15.37 -3.28 4.82
CA PRO A 85 -16.46 -3.87 4.07
C PRO A 85 -16.56 -5.39 4.22
N LEU A 86 -15.42 -6.10 4.23
CA LEU A 86 -15.37 -7.54 4.44
C LEU A 86 -15.92 -7.92 5.82
N PHE A 87 -15.45 -7.29 6.89
CA PHE A 87 -15.90 -7.56 8.25
C PHE A 87 -17.39 -7.28 8.42
N LYS A 88 -17.90 -6.17 7.84
CA LYS A 88 -19.33 -5.87 7.86
C LYS A 88 -20.15 -6.99 7.21
N GLN A 89 -19.75 -7.42 6.02
CA GLN A 89 -20.44 -8.50 5.33
C GLN A 89 -20.41 -9.81 6.14
N GLN A 90 -19.27 -10.12 6.78
CA GLN A 90 -19.17 -11.30 7.65
C GLN A 90 -20.08 -11.20 8.88
N ILE A 91 -20.14 -10.03 9.53
CA ILE A 91 -21.03 -9.79 10.68
C ILE A 91 -22.50 -9.88 10.26
N GLU A 92 -22.89 -9.27 9.15
CA GLU A 92 -24.27 -9.33 8.60
C GLU A 92 -24.69 -10.77 8.29
N ASN A 93 -23.75 -11.64 7.93
CA ASN A 93 -23.98 -13.06 7.65
C ASN A 93 -23.90 -13.94 8.92
N GLY A 94 -23.76 -13.37 10.12
CA GLY A 94 -23.68 -14.11 11.39
C GLY A 94 -22.27 -14.60 11.74
N GLY A 95 -21.24 -14.14 11.07
CA GLY A 95 -19.85 -14.51 11.31
C GLY A 95 -19.41 -15.83 10.66
N PRO A 96 -18.22 -16.34 11.00
CA PRO A 96 -17.22 -15.68 11.82
C PRO A 96 -16.53 -14.52 11.07
N VAL A 97 -15.98 -13.56 11.83
CA VAL A 97 -15.07 -12.55 11.28
C VAL A 97 -13.68 -13.18 11.14
N THR A 98 -13.06 -13.04 9.97
CA THR A 98 -11.77 -13.66 9.67
C THR A 98 -10.63 -12.66 9.76
N VAL A 99 -9.64 -12.94 10.62
CA VAL A 99 -8.40 -12.16 10.79
C VAL A 99 -7.21 -13.04 10.44
N THR A 100 -6.26 -12.53 9.68
CA THR A 100 -5.14 -13.36 9.21
C THR A 100 -4.15 -13.69 10.33
N HIS A 101 -3.90 -12.78 11.28
CA HIS A 101 -3.06 -13.04 12.44
C HIS A 101 -3.47 -12.14 13.62
N LYS A 102 -3.34 -12.65 14.86
CA LYS A 102 -3.73 -11.91 16.08
C LYS A 102 -2.96 -10.60 16.28
N ASP A 103 -1.70 -10.56 15.86
CA ASP A 103 -0.79 -9.43 16.06
C ASP A 103 -0.60 -8.57 14.81
N ILE A 104 -1.38 -8.82 13.74
CA ILE A 104 -1.28 -8.05 12.51
C ILE A 104 -1.69 -6.60 12.73
N ILE A 105 -0.82 -5.68 12.34
CA ILE A 105 -1.09 -4.25 12.41
C ILE A 105 -1.09 -3.61 11.03
N ARG A 106 -1.88 -2.55 10.88
CA ARG A 106 -1.92 -1.74 9.65
C ARG A 106 -2.07 -0.27 10.00
N TYR A 107 -1.56 0.58 9.13
CA TYR A 107 -1.80 2.01 9.20
C TYR A 107 -3.04 2.37 8.40
N PHE A 108 -3.83 3.31 8.92
CA PHE A 108 -5.06 3.74 8.28
C PHE A 108 -5.20 5.26 8.26
N MET A 109 -5.76 5.77 7.16
CA MET A 109 -6.28 7.13 7.09
C MET A 109 -7.63 7.14 6.36
N THR A 110 -8.35 8.23 6.46
CA THR A 110 -9.62 8.41 5.74
C THR A 110 -9.37 8.80 4.28
N ILE A 111 -10.33 8.55 3.39
CA ILE A 111 -10.25 8.97 1.98
C ILE A 111 -10.06 10.49 1.86
N PRO A 112 -10.86 11.36 2.54
CA PRO A 112 -10.67 12.81 2.47
C PRO A 112 -9.29 13.26 2.93
N GLU A 113 -8.75 12.63 3.98
CA GLU A 113 -7.41 12.90 4.50
C GLU A 113 -6.33 12.54 3.47
N ALA A 114 -6.40 11.33 2.90
CA ALA A 114 -5.47 10.89 1.86
C ALA A 114 -5.51 11.82 0.64
N VAL A 115 -6.70 12.16 0.15
CA VAL A 115 -6.88 13.07 -0.99
C VAL A 115 -6.29 14.44 -0.71
N SER A 116 -6.57 15.02 0.47
CA SER A 116 -6.03 16.34 0.85
C SER A 116 -4.50 16.34 0.87
N LEU A 117 -3.88 15.30 1.48
CA LEU A 117 -2.43 15.19 1.56
C LEU A 117 -1.77 14.91 0.20
N VAL A 118 -2.40 14.11 -0.66
CA VAL A 118 -1.92 13.88 -2.04
C VAL A 118 -1.92 15.16 -2.85
N ILE A 119 -2.98 15.97 -2.76
CA ILE A 119 -3.05 17.26 -3.46
C ILE A 119 -1.98 18.22 -2.93
N GLN A 120 -1.76 18.25 -1.61
CA GLN A 120 -0.70 19.08 -1.00
C GLN A 120 0.70 18.60 -1.40
N ALA A 121 0.97 17.28 -1.37
CA ALA A 121 2.23 16.72 -1.86
C ALA A 121 2.47 17.10 -3.32
N GLY A 122 1.41 17.02 -4.14
CA GLY A 122 1.44 17.50 -5.50
C GLY A 122 1.78 18.99 -5.62
N ALA A 123 1.32 19.85 -4.71
CA ALA A 123 1.67 21.27 -4.70
C ALA A 123 3.14 21.52 -4.35
N TYR A 124 3.77 20.63 -3.56
CA TYR A 124 5.19 20.72 -3.19
C TYR A 124 6.13 20.10 -4.23
N ALA A 125 5.60 19.35 -5.18
CA ALA A 125 6.38 18.62 -6.18
C ALA A 125 7.30 19.55 -6.99
N LYS A 126 8.53 19.09 -7.21
CA LYS A 126 9.54 19.72 -8.07
C LYS A 126 10.06 18.74 -9.13
N GLY A 127 9.67 17.48 -9.03
CA GLY A 127 10.02 16.37 -9.91
C GLY A 127 11.04 15.40 -9.32
N GLY A 128 10.71 14.12 -9.35
CA GLY A 128 11.55 13.03 -8.86
C GLY A 128 11.32 12.62 -7.42
N GLU A 129 10.50 13.36 -6.65
CA GLU A 129 10.27 13.05 -5.24
C GLU A 129 9.37 11.82 -5.07
N ILE A 130 9.66 11.06 -4.01
CA ILE A 130 8.76 10.09 -3.43
C ILE A 130 8.24 10.67 -2.11
N PHE A 131 7.03 11.19 -2.14
CA PHE A 131 6.38 11.67 -0.92
C PHE A 131 5.87 10.48 -0.10
N VAL A 132 6.00 10.59 1.23
CA VAL A 132 5.52 9.61 2.20
C VAL A 132 4.58 10.30 3.17
N LEU A 133 3.35 9.81 3.24
CA LEU A 133 2.37 10.40 4.15
C LEU A 133 2.50 9.80 5.55
N ASN A 134 2.46 10.66 6.56
CA ASN A 134 2.39 10.23 7.95
C ASN A 134 1.02 9.59 8.22
N MET A 135 1.03 8.29 8.46
CA MET A 135 -0.17 7.49 8.70
C MET A 135 -0.65 7.55 10.15
N GLY A 136 0.07 8.23 11.03
CA GLY A 136 -0.20 8.23 12.46
C GLY A 136 0.11 6.88 13.11
N ASN A 137 -0.67 6.48 14.12
CA ASN A 137 -0.43 5.26 14.88
C ASN A 137 -0.94 4.01 14.14
N PRO A 138 -0.23 2.89 14.24
CA PRO A 138 -0.70 1.62 13.70
C PRO A 138 -1.92 1.11 14.49
N VAL A 139 -2.78 0.37 13.81
CA VAL A 139 -3.99 -0.22 14.36
C VAL A 139 -3.91 -1.73 14.24
N ARG A 140 -4.15 -2.45 15.34
CA ARG A 140 -4.28 -3.91 15.34
C ARG A 140 -5.59 -4.30 14.63
N ILE A 141 -5.52 -5.20 13.67
CA ILE A 141 -6.70 -5.62 12.90
C ILE A 141 -7.70 -6.37 13.78
N LEU A 142 -7.22 -7.12 14.77
CA LEU A 142 -8.07 -7.79 15.76
C LEU A 142 -8.93 -6.78 16.55
N ASP A 143 -8.31 -5.71 17.06
CA ASP A 143 -9.04 -4.67 17.81
C ASP A 143 -10.09 -3.98 16.92
N MET A 144 -9.77 -3.80 15.64
CA MET A 144 -10.71 -3.26 14.65
C MET A 144 -11.90 -4.22 14.45
N ALA A 145 -11.64 -5.53 14.34
CA ALA A 145 -12.69 -6.55 14.19
C ALA A 145 -13.64 -6.55 15.41
N GLU A 146 -13.08 -6.62 16.62
CA GLU A 146 -13.86 -6.60 17.85
C GLU A 146 -14.70 -5.32 18.00
N ASN A 147 -14.10 -4.16 17.70
CA ASN A 147 -14.82 -2.89 17.77
C ASN A 147 -15.94 -2.82 16.74
N LEU A 148 -15.74 -3.37 15.54
CA LEU A 148 -16.77 -3.37 14.51
C LEU A 148 -17.94 -4.30 14.88
N ILE A 149 -17.68 -5.46 15.50
CA ILE A 149 -18.70 -6.37 16.05
C ILE A 149 -19.53 -5.64 17.12
N ARG A 150 -18.86 -4.97 18.10
CA ARG A 150 -19.57 -4.20 19.15
C ARG A 150 -20.39 -3.05 18.57
N LEU A 151 -19.87 -2.33 17.57
CA LEU A 151 -20.59 -1.24 16.90
C LEU A 151 -21.80 -1.75 16.10
N SER A 152 -21.79 -3.01 15.70
CA SER A 152 -22.92 -3.68 15.03
C SER A 152 -23.98 -4.22 16.02
N GLY A 153 -23.78 -4.03 17.34
CA GLY A 153 -24.72 -4.45 18.38
C GLY A 153 -24.51 -5.88 18.88
N TYR A 154 -23.41 -6.51 18.55
CA TYR A 154 -23.06 -7.88 18.95
C TYR A 154 -21.89 -7.90 19.93
N GLU A 155 -21.73 -9.02 20.65
CA GLU A 155 -20.61 -9.27 21.55
C GLU A 155 -19.60 -10.20 20.89
N PRO A 156 -18.30 -9.77 20.74
CA PRO A 156 -17.24 -10.63 20.18
C PRO A 156 -17.11 -11.92 20.99
N TYR A 157 -16.86 -13.03 20.28
CA TYR A 157 -16.67 -14.39 20.82
C TYR A 157 -17.92 -14.99 21.51
N LYS A 158 -19.03 -14.27 21.54
CA LYS A 158 -20.30 -14.76 22.08
C LYS A 158 -21.40 -14.82 21.02
N ASP A 159 -21.62 -13.69 20.33
CA ASP A 159 -22.61 -13.60 19.27
C ASP A 159 -21.96 -13.79 17.90
N ILE A 160 -20.74 -13.27 17.72
CA ILE A 160 -19.94 -13.36 16.51
C ILE A 160 -18.53 -13.82 16.87
N ASP A 161 -18.12 -14.97 16.34
CA ASP A 161 -16.78 -15.50 16.50
C ASP A 161 -15.74 -14.78 15.62
N ILE A 162 -14.47 -14.81 16.06
CA ILE A 162 -13.32 -14.35 15.29
C ILE A 162 -12.41 -15.55 15.04
N CYS A 163 -12.16 -15.83 13.75
CA CYS A 163 -11.30 -16.93 13.32
C CYS A 163 -9.98 -16.42 12.75
N PHE A 164 -8.86 -17.05 13.14
CA PHE A 164 -7.55 -16.76 12.56
C PHE A 164 -7.26 -17.71 11.40
N THR A 165 -6.98 -17.13 10.22
CA THR A 165 -6.82 -17.91 8.97
C THR A 165 -5.36 -18.17 8.59
N GLY A 166 -4.40 -17.58 9.31
CA GLY A 166 -3.00 -17.54 8.91
C GLY A 166 -2.72 -16.38 7.92
N LEU A 167 -1.46 -15.94 7.89
CA LEU A 167 -1.01 -14.92 6.95
C LEU A 167 -1.14 -15.44 5.51
N ARG A 168 -1.53 -14.57 4.60
CA ARG A 168 -1.59 -14.87 3.17
C ARG A 168 -0.17 -14.88 2.59
N PRO A 169 0.06 -15.58 1.46
CA PRO A 169 1.33 -15.52 0.76
C PRO A 169 1.75 -14.07 0.48
N GLY A 170 2.95 -13.70 0.92
CA GLY A 170 3.49 -12.35 0.78
C GLY A 170 2.81 -11.27 1.66
N GLU A 171 2.01 -11.64 2.66
CA GLU A 171 1.42 -10.70 3.61
C GLU A 171 2.39 -10.44 4.76
N LYS A 172 2.78 -9.17 4.97
CA LYS A 172 3.61 -8.77 6.11
C LYS A 172 2.78 -8.69 7.40
N LEU A 173 3.37 -9.10 8.52
CA LEU A 173 2.78 -8.87 9.84
C LEU A 173 2.75 -7.38 10.19
N TYR A 174 3.83 -6.67 9.85
CA TYR A 174 4.01 -5.22 10.01
C TYR A 174 4.35 -4.60 8.66
N GLU A 175 3.73 -3.45 8.33
CA GLU A 175 4.03 -2.71 7.10
C GLU A 175 5.05 -1.60 7.38
N GLU A 176 5.97 -1.41 6.45
CA GLU A 176 7.00 -0.39 6.47
C GLU A 176 6.57 0.80 5.58
N LEU A 177 6.75 2.03 6.05
CA LEU A 177 6.44 3.21 5.23
C LEU A 177 7.61 3.65 4.35
N LEU A 178 8.83 3.23 4.72
CA LEU A 178 10.09 3.60 4.08
C LEU A 178 11.08 2.44 4.07
N MET A 179 12.04 2.48 3.15
CA MET A 179 13.30 1.74 3.26
C MET A 179 14.26 2.50 4.19
N ASP A 180 15.04 1.80 5.00
CA ASP A 180 16.01 2.38 5.94
C ASP A 180 17.00 3.33 5.24
N GLU A 181 17.33 3.06 3.97
CA GLU A 181 18.25 3.83 3.14
C GLU A 181 17.64 5.10 2.55
N GLU A 182 16.32 5.21 2.51
CA GLU A 182 15.64 6.33 1.83
C GLU A 182 15.71 7.64 2.60
N GLY A 183 16.02 7.64 3.90
CA GLY A 183 16.09 8.84 4.74
C GLY A 183 14.93 9.81 4.51
N LEU A 184 14.39 10.41 5.54
CA LEU A 184 13.27 11.34 5.43
C LEU A 184 13.70 12.79 5.48
N GLN A 185 13.20 13.60 4.55
CA GLN A 185 13.24 15.05 4.64
C GLN A 185 11.84 15.57 5.04
N LYS A 186 11.81 16.51 5.99
CA LYS A 186 10.56 17.16 6.39
C LYS A 186 10.14 18.18 5.33
N THR A 187 8.83 18.29 5.12
CA THR A 187 8.23 19.41 4.37
C THR A 187 7.68 20.45 5.35
N VAL A 188 7.06 21.50 4.83
CA VAL A 188 6.34 22.49 5.66
C VAL A 188 5.09 21.90 6.32
N ASN A 189 4.60 20.77 5.84
CA ASN A 189 3.52 20.00 6.46
C ASN A 189 4.12 18.79 7.18
N ASP A 190 3.93 18.71 8.50
CA ASP A 190 4.43 17.64 9.37
C ASP A 190 3.84 16.24 9.04
N ARG A 191 2.83 16.18 8.20
CA ARG A 191 2.21 14.96 7.71
C ARG A 191 2.73 14.48 6.35
N ILE A 192 3.62 15.24 5.71
CA ILE A 192 4.18 14.92 4.39
C ILE A 192 5.70 14.95 4.49
N PHE A 193 6.32 13.82 4.20
CA PHE A 193 7.77 13.67 4.14
C PHE A 193 8.19 13.39 2.70
N ILE A 194 9.48 13.62 2.42
CA ILE A 194 10.10 13.31 1.14
C ILE A 194 11.16 12.24 1.40
N GLY A 195 11.03 11.07 0.76
CA GLY A 195 12.06 10.06 0.67
C GLY A 195 13.10 10.42 -0.40
N LYS A 196 14.28 9.81 -0.32
CA LYS A 196 15.28 9.94 -1.38
C LYS A 196 14.76 9.29 -2.67
N PRO A 197 15.12 9.83 -3.84
CA PRO A 197 14.92 9.16 -5.11
C PRO A 197 15.60 7.77 -5.12
N ILE A 198 15.02 6.84 -5.88
CA ILE A 198 15.60 5.52 -6.07
C ILE A 198 16.88 5.69 -6.90
N ASP A 199 18.00 5.19 -6.39
CA ASP A 199 19.24 5.12 -7.17
C ASP A 199 19.16 3.95 -8.15
N MET A 200 19.17 4.23 -9.46
CA MET A 200 19.07 3.21 -10.49
C MET A 200 19.73 3.64 -11.79
N ASP A 201 20.24 2.66 -12.51
CA ASP A 201 20.66 2.82 -13.90
C ASP A 201 19.41 2.85 -14.82
N TYR A 202 19.07 4.04 -15.30
CA TYR A 202 17.87 4.27 -16.12
C TYR A 202 17.89 3.50 -17.45
N ASP A 203 19.05 3.34 -18.09
CA ASP A 203 19.18 2.63 -19.37
C ASP A 203 19.00 1.11 -19.17
N ARG A 204 19.58 0.58 -18.12
CA ARG A 204 19.40 -0.81 -17.72
C ARG A 204 17.94 -1.07 -17.35
N PHE A 205 17.34 -0.18 -16.57
CA PHE A 205 15.95 -0.29 -16.17
C PHE A 205 15.00 -0.26 -17.37
N GLU A 206 15.18 0.65 -18.32
CA GLU A 206 14.32 0.73 -19.51
C GLU A 206 14.37 -0.54 -20.35
N LYS A 207 15.57 -1.11 -20.57
CA LYS A 207 15.72 -2.39 -21.27
C LYS A 207 15.05 -3.55 -20.53
N GLY A 208 15.21 -3.59 -19.21
CA GLY A 208 14.56 -4.59 -18.37
C GLY A 208 13.04 -4.44 -18.38
N LEU A 209 12.53 -3.22 -18.33
CA LEU A 209 11.10 -2.92 -18.40
C LEU A 209 10.49 -3.36 -19.73
N GLN A 210 11.20 -3.19 -20.85
CA GLN A 210 10.76 -3.67 -22.15
C GLN A 210 10.65 -5.20 -22.16
N ARG A 211 11.70 -5.90 -21.69
CA ARG A 211 11.69 -7.37 -21.59
C ARG A 211 10.56 -7.87 -20.66
N LEU A 212 10.35 -7.21 -19.53
CA LEU A 212 9.28 -7.52 -18.61
C LEU A 212 7.90 -7.31 -19.27
N GLY A 213 7.74 -6.24 -20.05
CA GLY A 213 6.52 -5.96 -20.79
C GLY A 213 6.19 -7.03 -21.84
N GLU A 214 7.19 -7.47 -22.60
CA GLU A 214 7.06 -8.55 -23.59
C GLU A 214 6.67 -9.88 -22.90
N ALA A 215 7.34 -10.23 -21.80
CA ALA A 215 7.04 -11.42 -21.03
C ALA A 215 5.62 -11.39 -20.43
N ALA A 216 5.20 -10.25 -19.89
CA ALA A 216 3.86 -10.11 -19.28
C ALA A 216 2.73 -10.26 -20.31
N LEU A 217 2.97 -9.99 -21.60
CA LEU A 217 2.01 -10.21 -22.67
C LEU A 217 1.95 -11.67 -23.14
N SER A 218 2.90 -12.51 -22.75
CA SER A 218 2.91 -13.93 -23.02
C SER A 218 2.08 -14.68 -21.97
N GLU A 219 1.20 -15.59 -22.38
CA GLU A 219 0.30 -16.34 -21.48
C GLU A 219 1.05 -17.29 -20.52
N ASN A 220 2.24 -17.75 -20.88
CA ASN A 220 2.96 -18.80 -20.16
C ASN A 220 4.25 -18.32 -19.46
N ALA A 221 4.53 -17.02 -19.44
CA ALA A 221 5.74 -16.50 -18.80
C ALA A 221 5.51 -16.21 -17.30
N ASP A 222 6.37 -16.76 -16.45
CA ASP A 222 6.45 -16.29 -15.06
C ASP A 222 7.33 -15.04 -15.01
N VAL A 223 6.69 -13.92 -14.68
CA VAL A 223 7.34 -12.60 -14.65
C VAL A 223 8.10 -12.32 -13.36
N ARG A 224 7.99 -13.18 -12.33
CA ARG A 224 8.53 -12.91 -11.00
C ARG A 224 10.04 -12.78 -10.98
N GLU A 225 10.74 -13.60 -11.75
CA GLU A 225 12.20 -13.51 -11.88
C GLU A 225 12.63 -12.20 -12.53
N LEU A 226 11.97 -11.78 -13.60
CA LEU A 226 12.25 -10.49 -14.26
C LEU A 226 11.93 -9.31 -13.35
N VAL A 227 10.89 -9.43 -12.52
CA VAL A 227 10.56 -8.41 -11.50
C VAL A 227 11.65 -8.35 -10.44
N HIS A 228 12.15 -9.49 -9.95
CA HIS A 228 13.26 -9.55 -9.00
C HIS A 228 14.55 -8.95 -9.57
N ASP A 229 14.87 -9.20 -10.85
CA ASP A 229 16.04 -8.62 -11.54
C ASP A 229 16.00 -7.08 -11.54
N LEU A 230 14.80 -6.49 -11.59
CA LEU A 230 14.59 -5.04 -11.60
C LEU A 230 14.38 -4.45 -10.19
N VAL A 231 13.86 -5.24 -9.28
CA VAL A 231 13.59 -4.90 -7.88
C VAL A 231 14.23 -5.98 -7.00
N PRO A 232 15.54 -5.92 -6.72
CA PRO A 232 16.24 -6.95 -5.96
C PRO A 232 15.71 -7.20 -4.56
N GLU A 233 15.02 -6.21 -3.99
CA GLU A 233 14.36 -6.31 -2.68
C GLU A 233 13.09 -7.18 -2.70
N TYR A 234 12.60 -7.55 -3.89
CA TYR A 234 11.45 -8.44 -4.05
C TYR A 234 11.86 -9.91 -3.91
N HIS A 235 11.59 -10.51 -2.76
CA HIS A 235 11.91 -11.91 -2.45
C HIS A 235 10.67 -12.80 -2.56
N TYR A 236 10.45 -13.43 -3.70
CA TYR A 236 9.26 -14.25 -3.99
C TYR A 236 9.42 -15.74 -3.69
N LYS A 237 10.64 -16.21 -3.33
CA LYS A 237 10.94 -17.64 -3.08
C LYS A 237 11.04 -18.03 -1.59
N ASN A 238 10.99 -17.08 -0.66
CA ASN A 238 11.29 -17.31 0.76
C ASN A 238 10.08 -17.14 1.69
N MET A 239 8.90 -17.65 1.28
CA MET A 239 7.68 -17.48 2.09
C MET A 239 7.77 -18.05 3.51
N ASP A 240 8.49 -19.16 3.72
CA ASP A 240 8.62 -19.79 5.05
C ASP A 240 9.62 -19.04 5.96
N SER A 241 10.67 -18.44 5.41
CA SER A 241 11.64 -17.65 6.18
C SER A 241 11.09 -16.27 6.57
N ASP A 242 10.21 -15.69 5.77
CA ASP A 242 9.60 -14.38 6.03
C ASP A 242 8.57 -14.47 7.15
N ILE A 243 7.85 -15.60 7.28
CA ILE A 243 6.96 -15.89 8.41
C ILE A 243 7.77 -16.01 9.70
N ALA A 244 8.87 -16.76 9.70
CA ALA A 244 9.74 -16.93 10.85
C ALA A 244 10.45 -15.62 11.27
N ALA A 245 10.87 -14.80 10.31
CA ALA A 245 11.45 -13.49 10.57
C ALA A 245 10.41 -12.48 11.11
N ALA A 246 9.17 -12.55 10.62
CA ALA A 246 8.06 -11.74 11.11
C ALA A 246 7.67 -12.12 12.55
N GLU A 247 7.66 -13.41 12.88
CA GLU A 247 7.43 -13.91 14.24
C GLU A 247 8.56 -13.50 15.20
N ALA A 248 9.81 -13.51 14.74
CA ALA A 248 10.96 -13.03 15.52
C ALA A 248 10.96 -11.51 15.73
N ALA A 249 10.45 -10.74 14.75
CA ALA A 249 10.27 -9.29 14.86
C ALA A 249 9.08 -8.93 15.77
N ALA A 250 8.07 -9.79 15.88
CA ALA A 250 6.91 -9.61 16.77
C ALA A 250 7.28 -9.62 18.26
N SER A 251 8.46 -10.14 18.61
CA SER A 251 9.00 -10.11 19.99
C SER A 251 9.62 -8.76 20.38
N ARG A 252 9.69 -7.78 19.48
CA ARG A 252 10.11 -6.41 19.81
C ARG A 252 8.88 -5.63 20.26
N ASP A 253 8.90 -5.11 21.48
CA ASP A 253 7.83 -4.30 22.06
C ASP A 253 7.54 -3.06 21.20
N PHE A 254 6.53 -3.17 20.33
CA PHE A 254 5.90 -2.00 19.74
C PHE A 254 4.88 -1.46 20.75
N GLU A 255 5.09 -0.26 21.25
CA GLU A 255 4.04 0.46 21.99
C GLU A 255 2.85 0.69 21.05
N VAL A 256 1.91 -0.24 21.09
CA VAL A 256 0.60 -0.08 20.44
C VAL A 256 -0.22 0.86 21.32
N THR A 257 -0.32 2.12 20.94
CA THR A 257 -1.18 3.06 21.64
C THR A 257 -2.65 2.58 21.47
N PRO A 258 -3.42 2.40 22.56
CA PRO A 258 -4.83 2.01 22.46
C PRO A 258 -5.59 2.99 21.58
N LEU A 259 -6.49 2.47 20.75
CA LEU A 259 -7.37 3.28 19.91
C LEU A 259 -8.11 4.32 20.78
N ASN A 260 -7.84 5.61 20.54
CA ASN A 260 -8.58 6.67 21.21
C ASN A 260 -10.03 6.67 20.72
N PRO A 261 -11.03 6.34 21.60
CA PRO A 261 -12.43 6.27 21.21
C PRO A 261 -12.96 7.59 20.62
N GLU A 262 -12.38 8.73 20.99
CA GLU A 262 -12.78 10.05 20.50
C GLU A 262 -12.42 10.27 19.03
N ARG A 263 -11.31 9.70 18.53
CA ARG A 263 -10.98 9.71 17.09
C ARG A 263 -12.03 8.96 16.26
N PHE A 264 -12.64 7.92 16.79
CA PHE A 264 -13.77 7.21 16.18
C PHE A 264 -15.09 7.95 16.33
N ALA A 265 -15.31 8.74 17.37
CA ALA A 265 -16.55 9.50 17.58
C ALA A 265 -16.76 10.58 16.49
N VAL A 266 -15.67 11.25 16.04
CA VAL A 266 -15.74 12.16 14.87
C VAL A 266 -16.11 11.38 13.60
N HIS A 267 -15.64 10.15 13.47
CA HIS A 267 -15.94 9.26 12.34
C HIS A 267 -17.33 8.63 12.41
N LYS A 268 -17.95 8.55 13.62
CA LYS A 268 -19.34 8.10 13.78
C LYS A 268 -20.31 8.95 12.97
N LYS A 269 -20.11 10.27 12.91
CA LYS A 269 -20.89 11.17 12.06
C LYS A 269 -20.66 10.94 10.56
N ILE A 270 -19.43 10.66 10.15
CA ILE A 270 -19.07 10.46 8.72
C ILE A 270 -19.47 9.04 8.26
N ALA A 271 -19.29 8.03 9.10
CA ALA A 271 -19.69 6.65 8.79
C ALA A 271 -21.22 6.52 8.73
N MET A 272 -21.96 7.21 9.61
CA MET A 272 -23.45 7.24 9.56
C MET A 272 -23.96 8.00 8.32
N TYR A 273 -23.24 9.01 7.83
CA TYR A 273 -23.61 9.73 6.60
C TYR A 273 -23.43 8.88 5.34
N ASN A 274 -22.41 7.99 5.33
CA ASN A 274 -22.13 7.07 4.22
C ASN A 274 -22.92 5.75 4.30
N LEU A 275 -23.62 5.48 5.42
CA LEU A 275 -24.37 4.23 5.65
C LEU A 275 -25.85 4.36 5.34
N GLY A 276 -26.35 5.54 4.91
CA GLY A 276 -27.76 5.72 4.55
C GLY A 276 -28.76 5.46 5.68
N VAL A 277 -28.30 5.44 6.92
CA VAL A 277 -29.19 5.33 8.09
C VAL A 277 -29.70 6.73 8.43
N LYS A 278 -30.99 6.93 8.15
CA LYS A 278 -31.73 8.13 8.54
C LYS A 278 -31.89 8.20 10.06
#